data_780786070f1ed95df2bb10591e0291cc
#
_entry.id   780786070f1ed95df2bb10591e0291cc
#
_cell.length_a   1.000
_cell.length_b   1.000
_cell.length_c   1.000
_cell.angle_alpha   90.00
_cell.angle_beta   90.00
_cell.angle_gamma   90.00
#
_symmetry.space_group_name_H-M   'P 1'
#
loop_
_entity.id
_entity.type
_entity.pdbx_description
1 polymer ?
#
loop_
_entity_poly.entity_id
_entity_poly.type
_entity_poly.pdbx_seq_one_letter_code
_entity_poly.pdbx_strand_id
1 'polypeptide(L)'
;MKVLMLNGSGNGNGSTRAGLDIMAKIFAEQDVETEIVCVGAKPVRDCLGCGKCAELKRCIFKDDAINEFVEKAATADGFVFGTPVYYAHPSGRILSFLDRVFFSSLCADHYKAFRHKPAASIVVARRAGTTASYDVMNKYFGISNMIAVGSTYWNEFHALTKEDVPQDGEGVQTLENLARNMAWLMKCIRAGREAGIPMPDLKEEVMTNFVH
;
A
#
# COMPACT_ATOMS: atom_id res chain seq x y z
N MET A 1 -6.67 -16.20 2.71
CA MET A 1 -6.11 -14.87 3.03
C MET A 1 -6.24 -13.98 1.81
N LYS A 2 -6.32 -12.67 2.01
CA LYS A 2 -6.50 -11.72 0.91
C LYS A 2 -5.51 -10.56 1.00
N VAL A 3 -4.87 -10.21 -0.12
CA VAL A 3 -4.05 -9.00 -0.28
C VAL A 3 -4.82 -7.98 -1.13
N LEU A 4 -5.02 -6.79 -0.59
CA LEU A 4 -5.57 -5.66 -1.32
C LEU A 4 -4.42 -4.86 -1.93
N MET A 5 -4.44 -4.70 -3.24
CA MET A 5 -3.38 -4.05 -4.00
C MET A 5 -3.89 -2.74 -4.62
N LEU A 6 -3.08 -1.69 -4.59
CA LEU A 6 -3.40 -0.41 -5.20
C LEU A 6 -2.48 -0.12 -6.39
N ASN A 7 -3.05 0.03 -7.58
CA ASN A 7 -2.34 0.60 -8.72
C ASN A 7 -2.46 2.12 -8.69
N GLY A 8 -1.40 2.81 -8.25
CA GLY A 8 -1.30 4.26 -8.15
C GLY A 8 -0.99 4.97 -9.47
N SER A 9 -0.93 4.24 -10.58
CA SER A 9 -0.79 4.80 -11.91
C SER A 9 -2.14 5.26 -12.47
N GLY A 10 -2.14 6.38 -13.21
CA GLY A 10 -3.28 6.77 -14.03
C GLY A 10 -3.53 5.84 -15.21
N ASN A 11 -2.51 5.05 -15.59
CA ASN A 11 -2.62 4.01 -16.62
C ASN A 11 -2.92 2.66 -15.95
N GLY A 12 -4.15 2.17 -16.11
CA GLY A 12 -4.59 0.90 -15.54
C GLY A 12 -3.88 -0.35 -16.10
N ASN A 13 -3.14 -0.23 -17.21
CA ASN A 13 -2.46 -1.33 -17.92
C ASN A 13 -1.00 -0.98 -18.25
N GLY A 14 -0.33 -0.23 -17.39
CA GLY A 14 1.08 0.15 -17.54
C GLY A 14 2.04 -0.71 -16.71
N SER A 15 3.30 -0.27 -16.63
CA SER A 15 4.38 -0.98 -15.91
C SER A 15 4.06 -1.23 -14.44
N THR A 16 3.44 -0.26 -13.74
CA THR A 16 3.02 -0.45 -12.34
C THR A 16 2.04 -1.61 -12.20
N ARG A 17 1.07 -1.70 -13.10
CA ARG A 17 0.09 -2.80 -13.13
C ARG A 17 0.78 -4.13 -13.42
N ALA A 18 1.69 -4.19 -14.37
CA ALA A 18 2.45 -5.40 -14.69
C ALA A 18 3.24 -5.90 -13.48
N GLY A 19 3.88 -5.02 -12.69
CA GLY A 19 4.53 -5.41 -11.44
C GLY A 19 3.56 -5.99 -10.40
N LEU A 20 2.37 -5.40 -10.26
CA LEU A 20 1.33 -5.95 -9.39
C LEU A 20 0.81 -7.31 -9.87
N ASP A 21 0.68 -7.50 -11.18
CA ASP A 21 0.24 -8.77 -11.77
C ASP A 21 1.27 -9.91 -11.54
N ILE A 22 2.58 -9.60 -11.57
CA ILE A 22 3.64 -10.55 -11.19
C ILE A 22 3.44 -10.99 -9.73
N MET A 23 3.27 -10.05 -8.81
CA MET A 23 3.04 -10.40 -7.41
C MET A 23 1.74 -11.18 -7.20
N ALA A 24 0.66 -10.80 -7.90
CA ALA A 24 -0.62 -11.49 -7.82
C ALA A 24 -0.52 -12.97 -8.23
N LYS A 25 0.29 -13.28 -9.26
CA LYS A 25 0.57 -14.66 -9.66
C LYS A 25 1.25 -15.45 -8.54
N ILE A 26 2.28 -14.87 -7.90
CA ILE A 26 2.96 -15.51 -6.78
C ILE A 26 2.04 -15.67 -5.57
N PHE A 27 1.19 -14.69 -5.26
CA PHE A 27 0.21 -14.82 -4.20
C PHE A 27 -0.77 -15.99 -4.49
N ALA A 28 -1.22 -16.15 -5.72
CA ALA A 28 -2.07 -17.28 -6.11
C ALA A 28 -1.38 -18.64 -5.91
N GLU A 29 -0.09 -18.74 -6.22
CA GLU A 29 0.74 -19.94 -5.96
C GLU A 29 0.89 -20.24 -4.44
N GLN A 30 0.61 -19.25 -3.59
CA GLN A 30 0.67 -19.33 -2.12
C GLN A 30 -0.71 -19.46 -1.46
N ASP A 31 -1.78 -19.70 -2.23
CA ASP A 31 -3.18 -19.74 -1.78
C ASP A 31 -3.65 -18.43 -1.13
N VAL A 32 -3.18 -17.30 -1.67
CA VAL A 32 -3.57 -15.96 -1.25
C VAL A 32 -4.34 -15.27 -2.38
N GLU A 33 -5.57 -14.88 -2.10
CA GLU A 33 -6.41 -14.10 -3.00
C GLU A 33 -5.88 -12.67 -3.14
N THR A 34 -6.02 -12.08 -4.31
CA THR A 34 -5.65 -10.68 -4.55
C THR A 34 -6.79 -9.90 -5.19
N GLU A 35 -6.90 -8.63 -4.81
CA GLU A 35 -7.78 -7.66 -5.46
C GLU A 35 -6.98 -6.41 -5.79
N ILE A 36 -6.97 -5.99 -7.06
CA ILE A 36 -6.25 -4.80 -7.53
C ILE A 36 -7.24 -3.67 -7.79
N VAL A 37 -7.16 -2.63 -6.94
CA VAL A 37 -7.88 -1.36 -7.12
C VAL A 37 -6.99 -0.39 -7.90
N CYS A 38 -7.55 0.29 -8.89
CA CYS A 38 -6.83 1.31 -9.67
C CYS A 38 -7.32 2.70 -9.27
N VAL A 39 -6.40 3.63 -9.05
CA VAL A 39 -6.75 5.04 -8.83
C VAL A 39 -7.41 5.66 -10.07
N GLY A 40 -7.17 5.09 -11.26
CA GLY A 40 -7.80 5.48 -12.52
C GLY A 40 -7.21 6.76 -13.12
N ALA A 41 -7.76 7.16 -14.28
CA ALA A 41 -7.30 8.34 -15.04
C ALA A 41 -7.90 9.67 -14.52
N LYS A 42 -9.01 9.64 -13.80
CA LYS A 42 -9.63 10.85 -13.24
C LYS A 42 -8.72 11.48 -12.17
N PRO A 43 -8.71 12.82 -12.01
CA PRO A 43 -8.00 13.48 -10.93
C PRO A 43 -8.42 12.94 -9.57
N VAL A 44 -7.44 12.67 -8.70
CA VAL A 44 -7.68 12.36 -7.28
C VAL A 44 -7.49 13.65 -6.50
N ARG A 45 -8.52 14.06 -5.76
CA ARG A 45 -8.42 15.22 -4.88
C ARG A 45 -7.50 14.93 -3.71
N ASP A 46 -6.74 15.91 -3.31
CA ASP A 46 -5.93 15.89 -2.09
C ASP A 46 -6.79 15.95 -0.82
N CYS A 47 -6.16 15.75 0.33
CA CYS A 47 -6.80 15.91 1.63
C CYS A 47 -6.93 17.40 1.97
N LEU A 48 -8.14 17.85 2.27
CA LEU A 48 -8.40 19.25 2.69
C LEU A 48 -8.08 19.52 4.17
N GLY A 49 -7.71 18.50 4.96
CA GLY A 49 -7.53 18.65 6.40
C GLY A 49 -8.80 19.07 7.15
N CYS A 50 -9.98 18.84 6.58
CA CYS A 50 -11.26 19.37 7.10
C CYS A 50 -11.74 18.70 8.40
N GLY A 51 -11.11 17.60 8.84
CA GLY A 51 -11.43 16.88 10.08
C GLY A 51 -12.78 16.14 10.10
N LYS A 52 -13.61 16.25 9.07
CA LYS A 52 -14.96 15.65 9.04
C LYS A 52 -14.96 14.12 9.14
N CYS A 53 -13.85 13.49 8.84
CA CYS A 53 -13.72 12.03 8.98
C CYS A 53 -13.79 11.53 10.44
N ALA A 54 -13.50 12.38 11.42
CA ALA A 54 -13.68 12.03 12.84
C ALA A 54 -15.16 11.79 13.20
N GLU A 55 -16.04 12.63 12.63
CA GLU A 55 -17.49 12.54 12.82
C GLU A 55 -18.11 11.46 11.91
N LEU A 56 -17.82 11.55 10.60
CA LEU A 56 -18.43 10.70 9.58
C LEU A 56 -17.88 9.26 9.53
N LYS A 57 -16.77 8.99 10.21
CA LYS A 57 -16.02 7.73 10.18
C LYS A 57 -15.56 7.32 8.77
N ARG A 58 -15.44 8.30 7.86
CA ARG A 58 -14.98 8.14 6.48
C ARG A 58 -14.63 9.50 5.87
N CYS A 59 -13.93 9.49 4.73
CA CYS A 59 -13.72 10.73 3.97
C CYS A 59 -15.05 11.32 3.50
N ILE A 60 -15.17 12.67 3.54
CA ILE A 60 -16.38 13.38 3.13
C ILE A 60 -16.69 13.24 1.63
N PHE A 61 -15.67 13.10 0.79
CA PHE A 61 -15.83 12.91 -0.65
C PHE A 61 -16.31 11.49 -0.96
N LYS A 62 -17.28 11.37 -1.88
CA LYS A 62 -17.96 10.12 -2.22
C LYS A 62 -17.85 9.76 -3.70
N ASP A 63 -17.16 10.57 -4.49
CA ASP A 63 -17.09 10.49 -5.94
C ASP A 63 -15.79 9.85 -6.47
N ASP A 64 -15.09 9.14 -5.59
CA ASP A 64 -13.87 8.40 -5.89
C ASP A 64 -13.75 7.09 -5.08
N ALA A 65 -12.71 6.30 -5.35
CA ALA A 65 -12.53 4.97 -4.78
C ALA A 65 -11.98 4.95 -3.34
N ILE A 66 -11.78 6.09 -2.66
CA ILE A 66 -11.07 6.12 -1.37
C ILE A 66 -11.88 5.45 -0.27
N ASN A 67 -13.15 5.79 -0.12
CA ASN A 67 -13.99 5.16 0.92
C ASN A 67 -14.19 3.67 0.64
N GLU A 68 -14.41 3.29 -0.61
CA GLU A 68 -14.50 1.89 -1.03
C GLU A 68 -13.21 1.12 -0.71
N PHE A 69 -12.04 1.73 -0.94
CA PHE A 69 -10.76 1.12 -0.61
C PHE A 69 -10.63 0.85 0.91
N VAL A 70 -11.04 1.80 1.76
CA VAL A 70 -11.02 1.63 3.22
C VAL A 70 -11.98 0.52 3.66
N GLU A 71 -13.16 0.44 3.06
CA GLU A 71 -14.13 -0.65 3.31
C GLU A 71 -13.53 -2.01 2.94
N LYS A 72 -12.89 -2.14 1.78
CA LYS A 72 -12.19 -3.37 1.36
C LYS A 72 -11.00 -3.69 2.26
N ALA A 73 -10.30 -2.67 2.76
CA ALA A 73 -9.15 -2.85 3.66
C ALA A 73 -9.54 -3.55 4.98
N ALA A 74 -10.77 -3.40 5.44
CA ALA A 74 -11.24 -4.06 6.67
C ALA A 74 -11.15 -5.58 6.59
N THR A 75 -11.34 -6.18 5.41
CA THR A 75 -11.31 -7.63 5.18
C THR A 75 -10.00 -8.14 4.58
N ALA A 76 -9.06 -7.26 4.25
CA ALA A 76 -7.76 -7.65 3.73
C ALA A 76 -6.80 -8.05 4.86
N ASP A 77 -5.91 -9.01 4.59
CA ASP A 77 -4.87 -9.48 5.50
C ASP A 77 -3.52 -8.81 5.23
N GLY A 78 -3.33 -8.20 4.07
CA GLY A 78 -2.12 -7.49 3.68
C GLY A 78 -2.35 -6.50 2.54
N PHE A 79 -1.37 -5.65 2.25
CA PHE A 79 -1.50 -4.55 1.30
C PHE A 79 -0.26 -4.39 0.42
N VAL A 80 -0.47 -4.12 -0.87
CA VAL A 80 0.60 -3.71 -1.80
C VAL A 80 0.20 -2.41 -2.49
N PHE A 81 1.08 -1.41 -2.45
CA PHE A 81 0.87 -0.10 -3.05
C PHE A 81 1.89 0.12 -4.17
N GLY A 82 1.43 0.10 -5.42
CA GLY A 82 2.28 0.28 -6.59
C GLY A 82 2.24 1.72 -7.11
N THR A 83 3.41 2.30 -7.41
CA THR A 83 3.51 3.66 -7.95
C THR A 83 4.52 3.78 -9.07
N PRO A 84 4.22 4.54 -10.15
CA PRO A 84 5.25 5.03 -11.05
C PRO A 84 6.00 6.20 -10.42
N VAL A 85 7.24 6.42 -10.88
CA VAL A 85 8.06 7.56 -10.48
C VAL A 85 7.88 8.72 -11.45
N TYR A 86 7.56 9.89 -10.93
CA TYR A 86 7.58 11.16 -11.65
C TYR A 86 8.44 12.17 -10.89
N TYR A 87 9.46 12.74 -11.57
CA TYR A 87 10.40 13.70 -10.96
C TYR A 87 11.03 13.18 -9.65
N ALA A 88 11.49 11.93 -9.68
CA ALA A 88 12.09 11.23 -8.53
C ALA A 88 11.17 11.12 -7.29
N HIS A 89 9.86 11.09 -7.50
CA HIS A 89 8.83 11.03 -6.46
C HIS A 89 7.69 10.08 -6.85
N PRO A 90 6.93 9.52 -5.90
CA PRO A 90 5.70 8.80 -6.22
C PRO A 90 4.75 9.67 -7.02
N SER A 91 3.86 9.09 -7.81
CA SER A 91 2.86 9.88 -8.52
C SER A 91 2.03 10.73 -7.53
N GLY A 92 1.79 12.01 -7.84
CA GLY A 92 0.95 12.86 -7.00
C GLY A 92 -0.45 12.28 -6.77
N ARG A 93 -0.89 11.45 -7.71
CA ARG A 93 -2.17 10.76 -7.66
C ARG A 93 -2.24 9.73 -6.53
N ILE A 94 -1.19 8.91 -6.35
CA ILE A 94 -1.15 7.95 -5.25
C ILE A 94 -1.00 8.67 -3.91
N LEU A 95 -0.22 9.74 -3.85
CA LEU A 95 -0.05 10.51 -2.61
C LEU A 95 -1.37 11.11 -2.15
N SER A 96 -2.11 11.79 -3.04
CA SER A 96 -3.45 12.32 -2.72
C SER A 96 -4.42 11.23 -2.27
N PHE A 97 -4.32 10.03 -2.87
CA PHE A 97 -5.13 8.89 -2.47
C PHE A 97 -4.77 8.40 -1.07
N LEU A 98 -3.48 8.18 -0.80
CA LEU A 98 -2.99 7.67 0.47
C LEU A 98 -3.21 8.67 1.62
N ASP A 99 -2.96 9.97 1.40
CA ASP A 99 -3.24 11.01 2.39
C ASP A 99 -4.68 10.93 2.87
N ARG A 100 -5.63 10.74 1.97
CA ARG A 100 -7.04 10.65 2.33
C ARG A 100 -7.41 9.30 2.95
N VAL A 101 -6.88 8.19 2.46
CA VAL A 101 -7.09 6.85 3.05
C VAL A 101 -6.60 6.83 4.48
N PHE A 102 -5.34 7.21 4.69
CA PHE A 102 -4.72 7.08 6.01
C PHE A 102 -5.22 8.15 6.99
N PHE A 103 -5.37 9.41 6.56
CA PHE A 103 -5.91 10.42 7.46
C PHE A 103 -7.37 10.16 7.86
N SER A 104 -8.20 9.69 6.94
CA SER A 104 -9.57 9.33 7.30
C SER A 104 -9.64 8.12 8.23
N SER A 105 -8.76 7.13 8.05
CA SER A 105 -8.67 5.96 8.92
C SER A 105 -8.12 6.29 10.30
N LEU A 106 -7.13 7.21 10.39
CA LEU A 106 -6.66 7.73 11.68
C LEU A 106 -7.82 8.35 12.46
N CYS A 107 -8.52 9.31 11.85
CA CYS A 107 -9.60 10.04 12.50
C CYS A 107 -10.84 9.16 12.79
N ALA A 108 -11.06 8.11 12.03
CA ALA A 108 -12.22 7.23 12.20
C ALA A 108 -12.05 6.27 13.37
N ASP A 109 -10.91 5.56 13.42
CA ASP A 109 -10.72 4.42 14.32
C ASP A 109 -9.25 4.04 14.54
N HIS A 110 -8.30 4.98 14.43
CA HIS A 110 -6.86 4.75 14.66
C HIS A 110 -6.30 3.61 13.80
N TYR A 111 -6.57 3.67 12.48
CA TYR A 111 -6.07 2.71 11.48
C TYR A 111 -6.51 1.25 11.70
N LYS A 112 -7.65 0.98 12.32
CA LYS A 112 -8.11 -0.38 12.64
C LYS A 112 -8.07 -1.33 11.45
N ALA A 113 -8.37 -0.85 10.24
CA ALA A 113 -8.33 -1.64 9.02
C ALA A 113 -6.90 -2.00 8.56
N PHE A 114 -5.87 -1.29 9.02
CA PHE A 114 -4.49 -1.37 8.53
C PHE A 114 -3.48 -1.86 9.57
N ARG A 115 -3.58 -1.40 10.81
CA ARG A 115 -2.58 -1.68 11.86
C ARG A 115 -2.32 -3.16 12.05
N HIS A 116 -1.04 -3.49 12.28
CA HIS A 116 -0.51 -4.84 12.49
C HIS A 116 -0.69 -5.79 11.29
N LYS A 117 -1.03 -5.25 10.10
CA LYS A 117 -1.07 -6.02 8.86
C LYS A 117 0.18 -5.76 8.02
N PRO A 118 0.69 -6.76 7.28
CA PRO A 118 1.78 -6.59 6.35
C PRO A 118 1.46 -5.59 5.24
N ALA A 119 2.41 -4.73 4.92
CA ALA A 119 2.32 -3.79 3.81
C ALA A 119 3.62 -3.70 3.03
N ALA A 120 3.53 -3.49 1.74
CA ALA A 120 4.67 -3.22 0.87
C ALA A 120 4.34 -2.16 -0.16
N SER A 121 5.33 -1.36 -0.53
CA SER A 121 5.29 -0.55 -1.75
C SER A 121 6.12 -1.22 -2.84
N ILE A 122 5.70 -1.07 -4.10
CA ILE A 122 6.50 -1.36 -5.28
C ILE A 122 6.61 -0.11 -6.14
N VAL A 123 7.80 0.18 -6.60
CA VAL A 123 8.09 1.43 -7.29
C VAL A 123 8.70 1.14 -8.65
N VAL A 124 8.17 1.74 -9.72
CA VAL A 124 8.70 1.57 -11.06
C VAL A 124 9.15 2.89 -11.66
N ALA A 125 10.36 2.90 -12.21
CA ALA A 125 10.90 4.01 -12.97
C ALA A 125 11.57 3.53 -14.25
N ARG A 126 11.67 4.41 -15.24
CA ARG A 126 12.54 4.16 -16.38
C ARG A 126 14.02 4.11 -16.00
N ARG A 127 14.46 4.91 -15.00
CA ARG A 127 15.89 5.03 -14.67
C ARG A 127 16.16 5.35 -13.20
N ALA A 128 15.68 6.48 -12.67
CA ALA A 128 16.09 6.99 -11.35
C ALA A 128 14.88 7.47 -10.53
N GLY A 129 15.08 7.60 -9.20
CA GLY A 129 14.09 8.13 -8.27
C GLY A 129 13.24 7.06 -7.57
N THR A 130 13.54 5.78 -7.78
CA THR A 130 12.83 4.65 -7.16
C THR A 130 13.04 4.63 -5.65
N THR A 131 14.29 4.71 -5.16
CA THR A 131 14.61 4.70 -3.71
C THR A 131 13.96 5.87 -2.98
N ALA A 132 14.04 7.10 -3.54
CA ALA A 132 13.38 8.26 -2.94
C ALA A 132 11.86 8.10 -2.87
N SER A 133 11.27 7.49 -3.89
CA SER A 133 9.83 7.19 -3.91
C SER A 133 9.46 6.08 -2.92
N TYR A 134 10.29 5.06 -2.81
CA TYR A 134 10.15 3.98 -1.83
C TYR A 134 10.14 4.50 -0.40
N ASP A 135 11.05 5.40 -0.05
CA ASP A 135 11.12 6.04 1.27
C ASP A 135 9.84 6.81 1.61
N VAL A 136 9.30 7.54 0.64
CA VAL A 136 8.04 8.28 0.82
C VAL A 136 6.88 7.34 1.10
N MET A 137 6.76 6.25 0.32
CA MET A 137 5.67 5.29 0.47
C MET A 137 5.71 4.56 1.81
N ASN A 138 6.89 4.18 2.30
CA ASN A 138 7.04 3.45 3.56
C ASN A 138 6.69 4.28 4.80
N LYS A 139 6.71 5.60 4.73
CA LYS A 139 6.27 6.48 5.83
C LYS A 139 4.81 6.27 6.20
N TYR A 140 3.94 6.00 5.20
CA TYR A 140 2.54 5.68 5.47
C TYR A 140 2.39 4.41 6.31
N PHE A 141 3.23 3.41 6.06
CA PHE A 141 3.16 2.14 6.79
C PHE A 141 3.64 2.30 8.25
N GLY A 142 4.74 3.02 8.45
CA GLY A 142 5.27 3.27 9.79
C GLY A 142 4.29 3.97 10.71
N ILE A 143 3.74 5.10 10.26
CA ILE A 143 2.80 5.89 11.08
C ILE A 143 1.47 5.15 11.33
N SER A 144 1.05 4.27 10.41
CA SER A 144 -0.20 3.50 10.53
C SER A 144 -0.03 2.19 11.30
N ASN A 145 1.14 1.98 11.92
CA ASN A 145 1.48 0.78 12.68
C ASN A 145 1.32 -0.52 11.85
N MET A 146 1.66 -0.46 10.56
CA MET A 146 1.71 -1.60 9.67
C MET A 146 3.11 -2.24 9.70
N ILE A 147 3.21 -3.48 9.26
CA ILE A 147 4.48 -4.22 9.19
C ILE A 147 5.03 -4.08 7.77
N ALA A 148 6.02 -3.22 7.58
CA ALA A 148 6.66 -3.05 6.29
C ALA A 148 7.44 -4.33 5.90
N VAL A 149 7.14 -4.87 4.70
CA VAL A 149 7.75 -6.09 4.19
C VAL A 149 8.83 -5.75 3.18
N GLY A 150 10.02 -6.29 3.40
CA GLY A 150 11.15 -6.20 2.48
C GLY A 150 11.27 -7.41 1.56
N SER A 151 12.12 -7.26 0.54
CA SER A 151 12.53 -8.30 -0.39
C SER A 151 14.04 -8.53 -0.32
N THR A 152 14.61 -9.11 -1.38
CA THR A 152 16.06 -9.31 -1.55
C THR A 152 16.80 -8.05 -1.97
N TYR A 153 16.09 -7.02 -2.39
CA TYR A 153 16.55 -5.66 -2.67
C TYR A 153 15.46 -4.66 -2.28
N TRP A 154 15.66 -3.35 -2.47
CA TRP A 154 14.58 -2.38 -2.34
C TRP A 154 13.45 -2.74 -3.30
N ASN A 155 12.20 -2.55 -2.91
CA ASN A 155 11.04 -3.00 -3.67
C ASN A 155 10.82 -2.12 -4.92
N GLU A 156 11.75 -2.19 -5.85
CA GLU A 156 11.79 -1.39 -7.07
C GLU A 156 12.05 -2.24 -8.30
N PHE A 157 11.65 -1.75 -9.46
CA PHE A 157 11.96 -2.34 -10.74
C PHE A 157 11.97 -1.27 -11.83
N HIS A 158 12.55 -1.59 -13.00
CA HIS A 158 12.77 -0.62 -14.06
C HIS A 158 12.03 -1.03 -15.34
N ALA A 159 11.27 -0.09 -15.88
CA ALA A 159 10.57 -0.23 -17.16
C ALA A 159 10.06 1.12 -17.65
N LEU A 160 10.06 1.34 -18.96
CA LEU A 160 9.36 2.45 -19.61
C LEU A 160 7.94 2.03 -19.94
N THR A 161 7.77 0.84 -20.51
CA THR A 161 6.49 0.24 -20.88
C THR A 161 6.28 -1.08 -20.13
N LYS A 162 5.08 -1.63 -20.15
CA LYS A 162 4.81 -2.93 -19.51
C LYS A 162 5.57 -4.09 -20.15
N GLU A 163 5.88 -3.97 -21.43
CA GLU A 163 6.63 -4.95 -22.22
C GLU A 163 8.10 -5.02 -21.78
N ASP A 164 8.63 -3.96 -21.17
CA ASP A 164 10.00 -3.91 -20.65
C ASP A 164 10.13 -4.61 -19.29
N VAL A 165 9.05 -4.71 -18.52
CA VAL A 165 9.09 -5.25 -17.15
C VAL A 165 9.77 -6.63 -17.06
N PRO A 166 9.51 -7.61 -17.95
CA PRO A 166 10.19 -8.91 -17.91
C PRO A 166 11.69 -8.85 -18.24
N GLN A 167 12.19 -7.74 -18.77
CA GLN A 167 13.61 -7.58 -19.11
C GLN A 167 14.44 -7.14 -17.88
N ASP A 168 13.82 -6.60 -16.85
CA ASP A 168 14.44 -6.34 -15.56
C ASP A 168 14.38 -7.59 -14.67
N GLY A 169 15.26 -8.54 -14.92
CA GLY A 169 15.28 -9.83 -14.21
C GLY A 169 15.47 -9.67 -12.70
N GLU A 170 16.28 -8.70 -12.23
CA GLU A 170 16.46 -8.43 -10.80
C GLU A 170 15.19 -7.82 -10.19
N GLY A 171 14.57 -6.87 -10.88
CA GLY A 171 13.30 -6.28 -10.45
C GLY A 171 12.17 -7.32 -10.37
N VAL A 172 12.04 -8.19 -11.36
CA VAL A 172 11.07 -9.30 -11.35
C VAL A 172 11.31 -10.22 -10.16
N GLN A 173 12.56 -10.66 -9.95
CA GLN A 173 12.93 -11.50 -8.80
C GLN A 173 12.61 -10.81 -7.47
N THR A 174 12.87 -9.51 -7.36
CA THR A 174 12.55 -8.71 -6.18
C THR A 174 11.06 -8.71 -5.89
N LEU A 175 10.21 -8.52 -6.90
CA LEU A 175 8.75 -8.56 -6.75
C LEU A 175 8.24 -9.95 -6.35
N GLU A 176 8.79 -11.01 -6.94
CA GLU A 176 8.43 -12.39 -6.61
C GLU A 176 8.80 -12.75 -5.17
N ASN A 177 10.02 -12.41 -4.74
CA ASN A 177 10.48 -12.66 -3.38
C ASN A 177 9.69 -11.83 -2.35
N LEU A 178 9.35 -10.59 -2.69
CA LEU A 178 8.47 -9.75 -1.87
C LEU A 178 7.11 -10.41 -1.62
N ALA A 179 6.49 -10.94 -2.68
CA ALA A 179 5.21 -11.63 -2.56
C ALA A 179 5.31 -12.89 -1.71
N ARG A 180 6.38 -13.69 -1.86
CA ARG A 180 6.65 -14.87 -1.01
C ARG A 180 6.85 -14.50 0.45
N ASN A 181 7.66 -13.46 0.73
CA ASN A 181 7.91 -12.98 2.08
C ASN A 181 6.62 -12.51 2.75
N MET A 182 5.80 -11.75 2.03
CA MET A 182 4.52 -11.27 2.55
C MET A 182 3.55 -12.41 2.82
N ALA A 183 3.41 -13.37 1.90
CA ALA A 183 2.57 -14.55 2.08
C ALA A 183 3.00 -15.38 3.30
N TRP A 184 4.31 -15.60 3.47
CA TRP A 184 4.85 -16.27 4.64
C TRP A 184 4.52 -15.54 5.94
N LEU A 185 4.75 -14.22 5.99
CA LEU A 185 4.47 -13.40 7.17
C LEU A 185 2.97 -13.42 7.52
N MET A 186 2.09 -13.32 6.54
CA MET A 186 0.63 -13.42 6.75
C MET A 186 0.24 -14.79 7.34
N LYS A 187 0.85 -15.88 6.87
CA LYS A 187 0.65 -17.23 7.42
C LYS A 187 1.12 -17.30 8.87
N CYS A 188 2.28 -16.72 9.20
CA CYS A 188 2.80 -16.64 10.58
C CYS A 188 1.87 -15.85 11.49
N ILE A 189 1.38 -14.69 11.07
CA ILE A 189 0.44 -13.86 11.85
C ILE A 189 -0.85 -14.63 12.10
N ARG A 190 -1.38 -15.32 11.09
CA ARG A 190 -2.59 -16.14 11.25
C ARG A 190 -2.36 -17.29 12.23
N ALA A 191 -1.29 -18.05 12.06
CA ALA A 191 -0.94 -19.14 12.97
C ALA A 191 -0.74 -18.65 14.41
N GLY A 192 -0.10 -17.49 14.61
CA GLY A 192 0.05 -16.87 15.93
C GLY A 192 -1.29 -16.54 16.58
N ARG A 193 -2.22 -15.97 15.81
CA ARG A 193 -3.58 -15.69 16.30
C ARG A 193 -4.34 -16.97 16.68
N GLU A 194 -4.27 -17.99 15.84
CA GLU A 194 -4.89 -19.30 16.09
C GLU A 194 -4.29 -19.99 17.34
N ALA A 195 -2.99 -19.77 17.60
CA ALA A 195 -2.31 -20.24 18.80
C ALA A 195 -2.58 -19.37 20.05
N GLY A 196 -3.42 -18.33 19.95
CA GLY A 196 -3.79 -17.48 21.07
C GLY A 196 -2.78 -16.37 21.40
N ILE A 197 -1.83 -16.06 20.52
CA ILE A 197 -0.92 -14.92 20.71
C ILE A 197 -1.74 -13.63 20.54
N PRO A 198 -1.86 -12.80 21.59
CA PRO A 198 -2.66 -11.59 21.53
C PRO A 198 -1.99 -10.55 20.63
N MET A 199 -2.81 -9.71 20.00
CA MET A 199 -2.32 -8.50 19.35
C MET A 199 -1.73 -7.55 20.41
N PRO A 200 -0.66 -6.79 20.11
CA PRO A 200 -0.13 -5.81 21.04
C PRO A 200 -1.18 -4.77 21.43
N ASP A 201 -1.33 -4.51 22.72
CA ASP A 201 -2.10 -3.37 23.19
C ASP A 201 -1.32 -2.08 22.94
N LEU A 202 -1.96 -1.13 22.30
CA LEU A 202 -1.40 0.21 22.13
C LEU A 202 -1.63 1.01 23.41
N LYS A 203 -0.60 1.69 23.89
CA LYS A 203 -0.76 2.69 24.94
C LYS A 203 -1.63 3.84 24.44
N GLU A 204 -2.25 4.56 25.37
CA GLU A 204 -2.93 5.81 25.06
C GLU A 204 -2.00 6.74 24.29
N GLU A 205 -2.55 7.37 23.26
CA GLU A 205 -1.81 8.27 22.39
C GLU A 205 -1.50 9.56 23.13
N VAL A 206 -0.22 9.88 23.25
CA VAL A 206 0.23 11.15 23.83
C VAL A 206 0.57 12.08 22.66
N MET A 207 -0.23 13.12 22.48
CA MET A 207 0.05 14.16 21.48
C MET A 207 0.87 15.28 22.12
N THR A 208 2.04 15.55 21.53
CA THR A 208 2.85 16.71 21.90
C THR A 208 2.64 17.82 20.88
N ASN A 209 2.22 18.97 21.37
CA ASN A 209 2.12 20.20 20.58
C ASN A 209 3.25 21.16 20.99
N PHE A 210 4.14 21.50 20.07
CA PHE A 210 5.25 22.42 20.31
C PHE A 210 4.91 23.88 20.03
N VAL A 211 3.69 24.18 19.59
CA VAL A 211 3.18 25.54 19.36
C VAL A 211 2.31 25.93 20.56
N HIS A 212 2.83 26.83 21.37
CA HIS A 212 2.15 27.39 22.55
C HIS A 212 1.72 28.83 22.28
#